data_7390b65bb02897ad216651bc754add6e
#
_entry.id   7390b65bb02897ad216651bc754add6e
#
_cell.length_a   1.000
_cell.length_b   1.000
_cell.length_c   1.000
_cell.angle_alpha   90.00
_cell.angle_beta   90.00
_cell.angle_gamma   90.00
#
_symmetry.space_group_name_H-M   'P 1'
#
loop_
_entity.id
_entity.type
_entity.pdbx_description
1 polymer ?
#
loop_
_entity_poly.entity_id
_entity_poly.type
_entity_poly.pdbx_seq_one_letter_code
_entity_poly.pdbx_strand_id
1 'polypeptide(L)'
;MDLWSTRSASLELLDSELAEQRRSIETAFKLIDRGIDFFNEHAPNDQYSRICALALAKARNYAHGAYGMILDNLAQEAGALMRPFLEYYELLIYFAKDPSRVSEAAEDRLPKAGKRAELIGSDFKGFREYLNENASHSSYSYHSMRHQIDFESMSIRKTQDFAPEPLFRNLGDLFAQLALLAFQTAISVSVKDFQAGVELSLEAESLRDEGGGHFRLDERLSKTPESSP
;
A
#
# COMPACT_ATOMS: atom_id res chain seq x y z
N MET A 1 4.67 -14.68 23.58
CA MET A 1 4.35 -13.24 23.62
C MET A 1 2.85 -13.09 23.33
N ASP A 2 2.12 -12.19 24.00
CA ASP A 2 0.73 -11.91 23.64
C ASP A 2 0.63 -10.81 22.58
N LEU A 3 -0.56 -10.59 22.00
CA LEU A 3 -0.76 -9.61 20.94
C LEU A 3 -0.37 -8.17 21.38
N TRP A 4 -0.63 -7.83 22.64
CA TRP A 4 -0.32 -6.51 23.18
C TRP A 4 1.18 -6.28 23.33
N SER A 5 1.93 -7.28 23.76
CA SER A 5 3.38 -7.16 23.93
C SER A 5 4.10 -7.00 22.58
N THR A 6 3.62 -7.66 21.52
CA THR A 6 4.16 -7.49 20.15
C THR A 6 3.90 -6.08 19.64
N ARG A 7 2.66 -5.58 19.77
CA ARG A 7 2.29 -4.21 19.37
C ARG A 7 3.13 -3.17 20.14
N SER A 8 3.27 -3.33 21.46
CA SER A 8 4.05 -2.41 22.30
C SER A 8 5.50 -2.36 21.88
N ALA A 9 6.14 -3.52 21.64
CA ALA A 9 7.51 -3.57 21.17
C ALA A 9 7.70 -2.89 19.80
N SER A 10 6.73 -3.08 18.87
CA SER A 10 6.74 -2.38 17.57
C SER A 10 6.65 -0.86 17.75
N LEU A 11 5.77 -0.39 18.63
CA LEU A 11 5.59 1.04 18.87
C LEU A 11 6.82 1.67 19.56
N GLU A 12 7.45 0.96 20.49
CA GLU A 12 8.70 1.40 21.13
C GLU A 12 9.83 1.59 20.11
N LEU A 13 9.95 0.66 19.14
CA LEU A 13 10.91 0.81 18.04
C LEU A 13 10.58 1.99 17.13
N LEU A 14 9.30 2.21 16.82
CA LEU A 14 8.86 3.35 16.01
C LEU A 14 9.09 4.69 16.72
N ASP A 15 9.06 4.73 18.05
CA ASP A 15 9.32 5.93 18.84
C ASP A 15 10.82 6.17 19.07
N SER A 16 11.67 5.19 18.79
CA SER A 16 13.12 5.23 19.01
C SER A 16 13.92 5.05 17.71
N GLU A 17 14.28 3.82 17.39
CA GLU A 17 15.21 3.48 16.31
C GLU A 17 14.61 3.69 14.90
N LEU A 18 13.28 3.62 14.76
CA LEU A 18 12.56 3.73 13.49
C LEU A 18 11.73 5.03 13.38
N ALA A 19 12.10 6.08 14.14
CA ALA A 19 11.36 7.34 14.16
C ALA A 19 11.30 8.05 12.79
N GLU A 20 12.36 7.97 12.00
CA GLU A 20 12.40 8.51 10.63
C GLU A 20 11.45 7.73 9.70
N GLN A 21 11.45 6.40 9.78
CA GLN A 21 10.57 5.53 9.02
C GLN A 21 9.10 5.77 9.35
N ARG A 22 8.78 5.92 10.65
CA ARG A 22 7.45 6.31 11.11
C ARG A 22 7.03 7.64 10.49
N ARG A 23 7.88 8.66 10.55
CA ARG A 23 7.61 10.00 10.01
C ARG A 23 7.33 9.93 8.50
N SER A 24 8.10 9.14 7.75
CA SER A 24 7.88 8.95 6.33
C SER A 24 6.51 8.32 6.02
N ILE A 25 6.10 7.30 6.78
CA ILE A 25 4.78 6.67 6.63
C ILE A 25 3.66 7.66 6.97
N GLU A 26 3.78 8.41 8.08
CA GLU A 26 2.79 9.41 8.48
C GLU A 26 2.66 10.53 7.43
N THR A 27 3.78 10.96 6.85
CA THR A 27 3.78 11.97 5.78
C THR A 27 3.10 11.45 4.52
N ALA A 28 3.32 10.18 4.14
CA ALA A 28 2.62 9.56 3.03
C ALA A 28 1.09 9.55 3.23
N PHE A 29 0.63 9.18 4.42
CA PHE A 29 -0.80 9.24 4.76
C PHE A 29 -1.35 10.67 4.69
N LYS A 30 -0.62 11.68 5.19
CA LYS A 30 -1.03 13.08 5.13
C LYS A 30 -1.19 13.61 3.69
N LEU A 31 -0.29 13.21 2.79
CA LEU A 31 -0.41 13.58 1.37
C LEU A 31 -1.66 12.97 0.72
N ILE A 32 -1.94 11.70 1.03
CA ILE A 32 -3.15 11.02 0.55
C ILE A 32 -4.40 11.70 1.14
N ASP A 33 -4.40 12.02 2.43
CA ASP A 33 -5.52 12.68 3.12
C ASP A 33 -5.79 14.07 2.51
N ARG A 34 -4.77 14.85 2.17
CA ARG A 34 -4.92 16.14 1.45
C ARG A 34 -5.59 15.96 0.08
N GLY A 35 -5.27 14.88 -0.65
CA GLY A 35 -5.97 14.56 -1.90
C GLY A 35 -7.45 14.20 -1.68
N ILE A 36 -7.76 13.47 -0.61
CA ILE A 36 -9.14 13.17 -0.22
C ILE A 36 -9.88 14.46 0.12
N ASP A 37 -9.28 15.37 0.90
CA ASP A 37 -9.87 16.65 1.27
C ASP A 37 -10.14 17.52 0.03
N PHE A 38 -9.15 17.63 -0.88
CA PHE A 38 -9.32 18.31 -2.15
C PHE A 38 -10.54 17.79 -2.93
N PHE A 39 -10.67 16.49 -3.08
CA PHE A 39 -11.79 15.91 -3.79
C PHE A 39 -13.12 16.09 -3.03
N ASN A 40 -13.12 16.03 -1.70
CA ASN A 40 -14.32 16.24 -0.89
C ASN A 40 -14.90 17.64 -1.06
N GLU A 41 -14.06 18.66 -1.18
CA GLU A 41 -14.51 20.04 -1.44
C GLU A 41 -15.25 20.17 -2.78
N HIS A 42 -14.86 19.41 -3.78
CA HIS A 42 -15.45 19.43 -5.13
C HIS A 42 -16.56 18.39 -5.34
N ALA A 43 -16.64 17.35 -4.50
CA ALA A 43 -17.54 16.22 -4.64
C ALA A 43 -19.04 16.55 -4.78
N PRO A 44 -19.61 17.60 -4.13
CA PRO A 44 -21.03 17.90 -4.25
C PRO A 44 -21.50 18.15 -5.69
N ASN A 45 -20.62 18.75 -6.51
CA ASN A 45 -20.95 19.20 -7.87
C ASN A 45 -20.15 18.45 -8.96
N ASP A 46 -19.29 17.53 -8.60
CA ASP A 46 -18.39 16.86 -9.53
C ASP A 46 -18.31 15.34 -9.27
N GLN A 47 -18.77 14.56 -10.26
CA GLN A 47 -18.77 13.10 -10.17
C GLN A 47 -17.36 12.52 -10.11
N TYR A 48 -16.40 13.09 -10.87
CA TYR A 48 -15.01 12.65 -10.84
C TYR A 48 -14.43 12.77 -9.43
N SER A 49 -14.57 13.94 -8.81
CA SER A 49 -14.10 14.19 -7.44
C SER A 49 -14.73 13.23 -6.44
N ARG A 50 -16.04 13.00 -6.53
CA ARG A 50 -16.76 12.07 -5.64
C ARG A 50 -16.21 10.65 -5.73
N ILE A 51 -16.04 10.14 -6.94
CA ILE A 51 -15.56 8.77 -7.16
C ILE A 51 -14.10 8.62 -6.78
N CYS A 52 -13.24 9.61 -7.11
CA CYS A 52 -11.83 9.60 -6.70
C CYS A 52 -11.65 9.70 -5.18
N ALA A 53 -12.44 10.55 -4.49
CA ALA A 53 -12.42 10.60 -3.02
C ALA A 53 -12.74 9.25 -2.39
N LEU A 54 -13.77 8.56 -2.88
CA LEU A 54 -14.15 7.22 -2.40
C LEU A 54 -13.04 6.18 -2.68
N ALA A 55 -12.45 6.19 -3.87
CA ALA A 55 -11.38 5.26 -4.22
C ALA A 55 -10.13 5.48 -3.35
N LEU A 56 -9.72 6.75 -3.16
CA LEU A 56 -8.60 7.12 -2.28
C LEU A 56 -8.86 6.71 -0.82
N ALA A 57 -10.04 7.03 -0.28
CA ALA A 57 -10.40 6.67 1.08
C ALA A 57 -10.36 5.15 1.30
N LYS A 58 -10.80 4.36 0.32
CA LYS A 58 -10.72 2.89 0.38
C LYS A 58 -9.28 2.41 0.33
N ALA A 59 -8.45 2.88 -0.62
CA ALA A 59 -7.04 2.53 -0.69
C ALA A 59 -6.30 2.89 0.61
N ARG A 60 -6.48 4.11 1.10
CA ARG A 60 -5.92 4.61 2.35
C ARG A 60 -6.29 3.72 3.54
N ASN A 61 -7.56 3.30 3.65
CA ASN A 61 -8.01 2.45 4.75
C ASN A 61 -7.43 1.04 4.69
N TYR A 62 -7.26 0.45 3.49
CA TYR A 62 -6.56 -0.83 3.34
C TYR A 62 -5.10 -0.73 3.75
N ALA A 63 -4.40 0.33 3.35
CA ALA A 63 -3.02 0.58 3.78
C ALA A 63 -2.92 0.77 5.31
N HIS A 64 -3.86 1.50 5.93
CA HIS A 64 -3.90 1.67 7.37
C HIS A 64 -4.16 0.35 8.11
N GLY A 65 -5.05 -0.49 7.58
CA GLY A 65 -5.27 -1.84 8.11
C GLY A 65 -4.00 -2.71 8.02
N ALA A 66 -3.30 -2.67 6.86
CA ALA A 66 -2.04 -3.37 6.68
C ALA A 66 -0.95 -2.86 7.64
N TYR A 67 -0.84 -1.56 7.85
CA TYR A 67 0.05 -0.97 8.84
C TYR A 67 -0.20 -1.53 10.25
N GLY A 68 -1.47 -1.56 10.68
CA GLY A 68 -1.85 -2.14 11.95
C GLY A 68 -1.44 -3.61 12.09
N MET A 69 -1.67 -4.44 11.07
CA MET A 69 -1.27 -5.85 11.05
C MET A 69 0.25 -6.04 11.07
N ILE A 70 1.01 -5.18 10.37
CA ILE A 70 2.48 -5.21 10.41
C ILE A 70 3.00 -4.95 11.82
N LEU A 71 2.39 -3.99 12.55
CA LEU A 71 2.74 -3.72 13.95
C LEU A 71 2.41 -4.87 14.90
N ASP A 72 1.43 -5.70 14.55
CA ASP A 72 1.09 -6.94 15.28
C ASP A 72 1.93 -8.14 14.84
N ASN A 73 2.93 -7.93 13.98
CA ASN A 73 3.75 -8.98 13.37
C ASN A 73 2.94 -9.98 12.51
N LEU A 74 1.86 -9.51 11.89
CA LEU A 74 0.96 -10.25 11.00
C LEU A 74 1.17 -9.80 9.54
N ALA A 75 2.43 -9.80 9.08
CA ALA A 75 2.79 -9.24 7.78
C ALA A 75 2.20 -10.04 6.60
N GLN A 76 2.02 -11.33 6.74
CA GLN A 76 1.39 -12.16 5.71
C GLN A 76 -0.09 -11.81 5.58
N GLU A 77 -0.79 -11.66 6.68
CA GLU A 77 -2.19 -11.27 6.74
C GLU A 77 -2.37 -9.83 6.24
N ALA A 78 -1.40 -8.94 6.51
CA ALA A 78 -1.36 -7.60 5.92
C ALA A 78 -1.32 -7.65 4.39
N GLY A 79 -0.63 -8.63 3.80
CA GLY A 79 -0.58 -8.88 2.36
C GLY A 79 -1.98 -9.09 1.74
N ALA A 80 -2.92 -9.68 2.47
CA ALA A 80 -4.29 -9.85 1.99
C ALA A 80 -5.00 -8.51 1.77
N LEU A 81 -4.66 -7.47 2.54
CA LEU A 81 -5.20 -6.12 2.37
C LEU A 81 -4.51 -5.35 1.23
N MET A 82 -3.30 -5.75 0.86
CA MET A 82 -2.57 -5.09 -0.24
C MET A 82 -3.17 -5.38 -1.60
N ARG A 83 -3.91 -6.48 -1.77
CA ARG A 83 -4.61 -6.75 -3.02
C ARG A 83 -5.72 -5.74 -3.33
N PRO A 84 -6.75 -5.54 -2.48
CA PRO A 84 -7.76 -4.52 -2.72
C PRO A 84 -7.15 -3.11 -2.74
N PHE A 85 -6.09 -2.83 -1.96
CA PHE A 85 -5.33 -1.59 -2.07
C PHE A 85 -4.86 -1.35 -3.51
N LEU A 86 -4.19 -2.33 -4.11
CA LEU A 86 -3.69 -2.26 -5.48
C LEU A 86 -4.82 -2.06 -6.50
N GLU A 87 -5.96 -2.72 -6.30
CA GLU A 87 -7.12 -2.58 -7.19
C GLU A 87 -7.70 -1.15 -7.17
N TYR A 88 -7.69 -0.46 -6.01
CA TYR A 88 -8.08 0.96 -5.91
C TYR A 88 -7.01 1.89 -6.48
N TYR A 89 -5.73 1.61 -6.27
CA TYR A 89 -4.64 2.34 -6.92
C TYR A 89 -4.76 2.29 -8.46
N GLU A 90 -4.94 1.11 -9.04
CA GLU A 90 -5.16 0.92 -10.48
C GLU A 90 -6.45 1.58 -10.96
N LEU A 91 -7.48 1.64 -10.13
CA LEU A 91 -8.73 2.34 -10.44
C LEU A 91 -8.52 3.84 -10.58
N LEU A 92 -7.70 4.45 -9.72
CA LEU A 92 -7.33 5.86 -9.84
C LEU A 92 -6.56 6.15 -11.13
N ILE A 93 -5.62 5.27 -11.54
CA ILE A 93 -4.94 5.37 -12.84
C ILE A 93 -5.96 5.28 -13.99
N TYR A 94 -6.90 4.36 -13.89
CA TYR A 94 -7.93 4.14 -14.90
C TYR A 94 -8.79 5.40 -15.13
N PHE A 95 -9.17 6.10 -14.06
CA PHE A 95 -9.91 7.35 -14.13
C PHE A 95 -9.04 8.54 -14.55
N ALA A 96 -7.78 8.61 -14.10
CA ALA A 96 -6.88 9.70 -14.52
C ALA A 96 -6.56 9.66 -16.02
N LYS A 97 -6.44 8.44 -16.61
CA LYS A 97 -6.25 8.27 -18.07
C LYS A 97 -7.46 8.72 -18.89
N ASP A 98 -8.66 8.56 -18.35
CA ASP A 98 -9.89 8.95 -19.01
C ASP A 98 -10.96 9.29 -17.94
N PRO A 99 -11.12 10.58 -17.60
CA PRO A 99 -12.04 11.02 -16.55
C PRO A 99 -13.51 10.69 -16.81
N SER A 100 -13.91 10.45 -18.06
CA SER A 100 -15.30 10.08 -18.40
C SER A 100 -15.71 8.71 -17.83
N ARG A 101 -14.73 7.84 -17.57
CA ARG A 101 -14.94 6.49 -17.03
C ARG A 101 -15.46 6.44 -15.60
N VAL A 102 -15.48 7.55 -14.89
CA VAL A 102 -16.13 7.61 -13.57
C VAL A 102 -17.63 7.32 -13.64
N SER A 103 -18.27 7.53 -14.81
CA SER A 103 -19.66 7.15 -15.04
C SER A 103 -19.88 5.62 -14.93
N GLU A 104 -18.89 4.82 -15.33
CA GLU A 104 -18.94 3.35 -15.20
C GLU A 104 -19.00 2.92 -13.71
N ALA A 105 -18.26 3.63 -12.84
CA ALA A 105 -18.31 3.39 -11.40
C ALA A 105 -19.67 3.80 -10.80
N ALA A 106 -20.18 4.96 -11.20
CA ALA A 106 -21.47 5.46 -10.71
C ALA A 106 -22.64 4.59 -11.11
N GLU A 107 -22.53 3.88 -12.23
CA GLU A 107 -23.57 3.01 -12.80
C GLU A 107 -23.33 1.52 -12.51
N ASP A 108 -22.38 1.20 -11.63
CA ASP A 108 -21.97 -0.18 -11.28
C ASP A 108 -21.61 -1.04 -12.51
N ARG A 109 -20.95 -0.41 -13.50
CA ARG A 109 -20.55 -1.04 -14.76
C ARG A 109 -19.04 -1.13 -14.95
N LEU A 110 -18.26 -0.99 -13.87
CA LEU A 110 -16.81 -1.09 -13.94
C LEU A 110 -16.36 -2.44 -14.50
N PRO A 111 -15.40 -2.47 -15.43
CA PRO A 111 -14.76 -3.71 -15.83
C PRO A 111 -14.11 -4.42 -14.64
N LYS A 112 -14.03 -5.75 -14.67
CA LYS A 112 -13.32 -6.53 -13.64
C LYS A 112 -11.87 -6.02 -13.48
N ALA A 113 -11.32 -6.13 -12.28
CA ALA A 113 -9.98 -5.61 -11.94
C ALA A 113 -8.89 -6.02 -12.92
N GLY A 114 -8.84 -7.30 -13.34
CA GLY A 114 -7.87 -7.78 -14.34
C GLY A 114 -8.02 -7.07 -15.70
N LYS A 115 -9.26 -6.79 -16.14
CA LYS A 115 -9.49 -6.06 -17.40
C LYS A 115 -9.10 -4.59 -17.29
N ARG A 116 -9.36 -3.95 -16.14
CA ARG A 116 -8.88 -2.58 -15.89
C ARG A 116 -7.36 -2.50 -15.96
N ALA A 117 -6.68 -3.45 -15.31
CA ALA A 117 -5.22 -3.53 -15.32
C ALA A 117 -4.65 -3.67 -16.74
N GLU A 118 -5.26 -4.47 -17.61
CA GLU A 118 -4.89 -4.54 -19.04
C GLU A 118 -5.08 -3.19 -19.73
N LEU A 119 -6.22 -2.53 -19.53
CA LEU A 119 -6.56 -1.23 -20.16
C LEU A 119 -5.62 -0.10 -19.76
N ILE A 120 -5.07 -0.15 -18.54
CA ILE A 120 -4.09 0.84 -18.10
C ILE A 120 -2.65 0.46 -18.41
N GLY A 121 -2.39 -0.78 -18.86
CA GLY A 121 -1.04 -1.29 -19.05
C GLY A 121 -0.30 -1.45 -17.71
N SER A 122 -0.96 -2.06 -16.70
CA SER A 122 -0.40 -2.20 -15.37
C SER A 122 0.73 -3.21 -15.31
N ASP A 123 1.86 -2.82 -14.72
CA ASP A 123 3.03 -3.67 -14.46
C ASP A 123 2.89 -4.56 -13.20
N PHE A 124 1.78 -4.43 -12.46
CA PHE A 124 1.56 -5.17 -11.21
C PHE A 124 1.01 -6.59 -11.37
N LYS A 125 1.05 -7.18 -12.57
CA LYS A 125 0.54 -8.53 -12.80
C LYS A 125 1.20 -9.55 -11.89
N GLY A 126 2.53 -9.60 -11.86
CA GLY A 126 3.29 -10.54 -11.02
C GLY A 126 3.04 -10.32 -9.53
N PHE A 127 2.93 -9.05 -9.09
CA PHE A 127 2.61 -8.75 -7.69
C PHE A 127 1.20 -9.20 -7.30
N ARG A 128 0.20 -9.03 -8.17
CA ARG A 128 -1.16 -9.56 -7.94
C ARG A 128 -1.18 -11.09 -7.85
N GLU A 129 -0.45 -11.77 -8.74
CA GLU A 129 -0.32 -13.23 -8.71
C GLU A 129 0.32 -13.69 -7.41
N TYR A 130 1.42 -13.05 -7.00
CA TYR A 130 2.07 -13.32 -5.71
C TYR A 130 1.12 -13.13 -4.51
N LEU A 131 0.36 -12.03 -4.46
CA LEU A 131 -0.61 -11.76 -3.40
C LEU A 131 -1.74 -12.81 -3.38
N ASN A 132 -2.19 -13.26 -4.55
CA ASN A 132 -3.21 -14.30 -4.64
C ASN A 132 -2.70 -15.63 -4.08
N GLU A 133 -1.51 -16.04 -4.49
CA GLU A 133 -0.95 -17.34 -4.14
C GLU A 133 -0.51 -17.40 -2.67
N ASN A 134 -0.02 -16.29 -2.11
CA ASN A 134 0.68 -16.31 -0.84
C ASN A 134 -0.03 -15.56 0.31
N ALA A 135 -0.97 -14.66 0.02
CA ALA A 135 -1.60 -13.84 1.05
C ALA A 135 -3.13 -13.87 1.05
N SER A 136 -3.76 -13.91 -0.13
CA SER A 136 -5.22 -13.73 -0.24
C SER A 136 -6.04 -15.01 -0.23
N HIS A 137 -5.41 -16.16 -0.39
CA HIS A 137 -6.06 -17.47 -0.42
C HIS A 137 -5.41 -18.42 0.61
N SER A 138 -6.18 -19.43 1.05
CA SER A 138 -5.66 -20.51 1.89
C SER A 138 -4.62 -21.30 1.09
N SER A 139 -3.36 -20.96 1.28
CA SER A 139 -2.22 -21.60 0.63
C SER A 139 -1.43 -22.40 1.65
N TYR A 140 -1.07 -23.64 1.27
CA TYR A 140 -0.13 -24.48 2.02
C TYR A 140 1.27 -24.44 1.39
N SER A 141 1.59 -23.39 0.63
CA SER A 141 2.94 -23.19 0.11
C SER A 141 3.93 -22.95 1.25
N TYR A 142 5.21 -23.28 1.02
CA TYR A 142 6.28 -23.00 1.98
C TYR A 142 6.29 -21.50 2.39
N HIS A 143 6.08 -20.59 1.46
CA HIS A 143 6.05 -19.15 1.73
C HIS A 143 4.91 -18.76 2.67
N SER A 144 3.74 -19.37 2.50
CA SER A 144 2.56 -19.11 3.32
C SER A 144 2.69 -19.69 4.73
N MET A 145 3.36 -20.84 4.89
CA MET A 145 3.38 -21.59 6.16
C MET A 145 4.65 -21.40 6.99
N ARG A 146 5.77 -20.97 6.37
CA ARG A 146 7.08 -20.86 7.06
C ARG A 146 7.06 -19.97 8.31
N HIS A 147 6.13 -19.04 8.39
CA HIS A 147 5.99 -18.15 9.55
C HIS A 147 5.32 -18.81 10.75
N GLN A 148 4.56 -19.89 10.51
CA GLN A 148 3.80 -20.58 11.53
C GLN A 148 4.36 -21.95 11.89
N ILE A 149 5.38 -22.43 11.17
CA ILE A 149 6.01 -23.73 11.43
C ILE A 149 7.40 -23.51 11.99
N ASP A 150 7.66 -24.11 13.13
CA ASP A 150 9.01 -24.35 13.61
C ASP A 150 9.53 -25.63 12.96
N PHE A 151 10.42 -25.50 11.99
CA PHE A 151 10.92 -26.64 11.22
C PHE A 151 11.90 -27.55 12.01
N GLU A 152 12.46 -27.05 13.11
CA GLU A 152 13.31 -27.90 13.98
C GLU A 152 12.48 -28.86 14.84
N SER A 153 11.43 -28.32 15.46
CA SER A 153 10.52 -29.11 16.31
C SER A 153 9.30 -29.67 15.57
N MET A 154 9.08 -29.22 14.31
CA MET A 154 7.86 -29.48 13.53
C MET A 154 6.59 -29.06 14.26
N SER A 155 6.69 -28.06 15.13
CA SER A 155 5.56 -27.56 15.89
C SER A 155 4.90 -26.34 15.22
N ILE A 156 3.61 -26.17 15.48
CA ILE A 156 2.86 -25.00 14.99
C ILE A 156 3.02 -23.84 15.98
N ARG A 157 3.52 -22.73 15.51
CA ARG A 157 3.59 -21.48 16.26
C ARG A 157 2.24 -20.76 16.23
N LYS A 158 1.72 -20.39 17.36
CA LYS A 158 0.49 -19.59 17.47
C LYS A 158 0.72 -18.11 17.13
N THR A 159 1.93 -17.63 17.35
CA THR A 159 2.39 -16.27 17.09
C THR A 159 3.80 -16.32 16.53
N GLN A 160 4.13 -15.37 15.67
CA GLN A 160 5.51 -15.22 15.22
C GLN A 160 6.34 -14.52 16.30
N ASP A 161 7.61 -14.90 16.42
CA ASP A 161 8.52 -14.19 17.31
C ASP A 161 8.77 -12.78 16.76
N PHE A 162 8.66 -11.79 17.63
CA PHE A 162 8.92 -10.41 17.26
C PHE A 162 10.42 -10.22 16.96
N ALA A 163 10.72 -9.59 15.83
CA ALA A 163 12.08 -9.21 15.47
C ALA A 163 12.08 -7.84 14.73
N PRO A 164 13.06 -6.96 15.03
CA PRO A 164 13.14 -5.63 14.42
C PRO A 164 13.32 -5.65 12.90
N GLU A 165 14.14 -6.55 12.38
CA GLU A 165 14.46 -6.62 10.94
C GLU A 165 13.26 -6.94 10.04
N PRO A 166 12.41 -7.95 10.33
CA PRO A 166 11.15 -8.14 9.62
C PRO A 166 10.21 -6.95 9.71
N LEU A 167 10.09 -6.30 10.88
CA LEU A 167 9.29 -5.10 11.03
C LEU A 167 9.77 -3.99 10.10
N PHE A 168 11.07 -3.66 10.13
CA PHE A 168 11.67 -2.65 9.26
C PHE A 168 11.40 -2.93 7.78
N ARG A 169 11.58 -4.19 7.33
CA ARG A 169 11.36 -4.58 5.95
C ARG A 169 9.90 -4.42 5.53
N ASN A 170 8.96 -4.91 6.35
CA ASN A 170 7.53 -4.85 6.05
C ASN A 170 7.00 -3.41 6.03
N LEU A 171 7.52 -2.56 6.93
CA LEU A 171 7.21 -1.12 6.90
C LEU A 171 7.76 -0.45 5.64
N GLY A 172 8.94 -0.85 5.16
CA GLY A 172 9.51 -0.34 3.91
C GLY A 172 8.69 -0.76 2.68
N ASP A 173 8.19 -2.00 2.65
CA ASP A 173 7.30 -2.47 1.58
C ASP A 173 5.97 -1.70 1.58
N LEU A 174 5.40 -1.45 2.76
CA LEU A 174 4.21 -0.61 2.89
C LEU A 174 4.48 0.84 2.48
N PHE A 175 5.61 1.42 2.90
CA PHE A 175 5.99 2.77 2.52
C PHE A 175 6.11 2.94 1.00
N ALA A 176 6.73 1.98 0.31
CA ALA A 176 6.83 2.01 -1.16
C ALA A 176 5.43 2.07 -1.82
N GLN A 177 4.47 1.31 -1.31
CA GLN A 177 3.09 1.33 -1.81
C GLN A 177 2.37 2.66 -1.49
N LEU A 178 2.58 3.21 -0.30
CA LEU A 178 2.02 4.51 0.10
C LEU A 178 2.61 5.66 -0.74
N ALA A 179 3.91 5.64 -1.03
CA ALA A 179 4.55 6.63 -1.89
C ALA A 179 3.98 6.61 -3.32
N LEU A 180 3.75 5.40 -3.88
CA LEU A 180 3.05 5.24 -5.17
C LEU A 180 1.62 5.81 -5.12
N LEU A 181 0.87 5.56 -4.05
CA LEU A 181 -0.49 6.09 -3.90
C LEU A 181 -0.48 7.62 -3.74
N ALA A 182 0.47 8.18 -2.98
CA ALA A 182 0.61 9.63 -2.83
C ALA A 182 0.89 10.31 -4.19
N PHE A 183 1.77 9.72 -4.99
CA PHE A 183 2.05 10.21 -6.34
C PHE A 183 0.84 10.09 -7.27
N GLN A 184 0.14 8.94 -7.23
CA GLN A 184 -1.10 8.77 -8.01
C GLN A 184 -2.21 9.73 -7.56
N THR A 185 -2.26 10.07 -6.27
CA THR A 185 -3.16 11.08 -5.73
C THR A 185 -2.91 12.43 -6.41
N ALA A 186 -1.65 12.85 -6.49
CA ALA A 186 -1.26 14.09 -7.15
C ALA A 186 -1.66 14.10 -8.64
N ILE A 187 -1.43 13.00 -9.37
CA ILE A 187 -1.86 12.84 -10.76
C ILE A 187 -3.38 12.96 -10.87
N SER A 188 -4.13 12.33 -9.99
CA SER A 188 -5.59 12.39 -10.01
C SER A 188 -6.12 13.80 -9.71
N VAL A 189 -5.48 14.54 -8.81
CA VAL A 189 -5.79 15.95 -8.50
C VAL A 189 -5.48 16.82 -9.70
N SER A 190 -4.38 16.62 -10.42
CA SER A 190 -4.00 17.42 -11.58
C SER A 190 -5.01 17.38 -12.74
N VAL A 191 -5.85 16.35 -12.79
CA VAL A 191 -6.96 16.26 -13.75
C VAL A 191 -8.00 17.37 -13.52
N LYS A 192 -8.15 17.83 -12.27
CA LYS A 192 -9.11 18.88 -11.88
C LYS A 192 -8.45 20.23 -11.69
N ASP A 193 -7.31 20.24 -11.05
CA ASP A 193 -6.49 21.41 -10.79
C ASP A 193 -5.02 21.06 -11.02
N PHE A 194 -4.49 21.55 -12.14
CA PHE A 194 -3.12 21.27 -12.55
C PHE A 194 -2.11 21.81 -11.53
N GLN A 195 -2.35 23.01 -11.00
CA GLN A 195 -1.41 23.64 -10.06
C GLN A 195 -1.37 22.88 -8.73
N ALA A 196 -2.53 22.55 -8.15
CA ALA A 196 -2.62 21.76 -6.93
C ALA A 196 -2.00 20.35 -7.12
N GLY A 197 -2.20 19.73 -8.28
CA GLY A 197 -1.58 18.45 -8.62
C GLY A 197 -0.06 18.52 -8.71
N VAL A 198 0.50 19.60 -9.30
CA VAL A 198 1.97 19.80 -9.36
C VAL A 198 2.56 19.99 -7.96
N GLU A 199 1.93 20.79 -7.10
CA GLU A 199 2.39 20.98 -5.72
C GLU A 199 2.43 19.65 -4.94
N LEU A 200 1.36 18.86 -5.02
CA LEU A 200 1.32 17.52 -4.40
C LEU A 200 2.36 16.57 -5.01
N SER A 201 2.63 16.66 -6.32
CA SER A 201 3.65 15.82 -6.98
C SER A 201 5.05 16.10 -6.46
N LEU A 202 5.42 17.37 -6.31
CA LEU A 202 6.73 17.76 -5.79
C LEU A 202 6.93 17.26 -4.35
N GLU A 203 5.90 17.35 -3.52
CA GLU A 203 5.93 16.81 -2.16
C GLU A 203 6.02 15.27 -2.15
N ALA A 204 5.31 14.59 -3.05
CA ALA A 204 5.37 13.14 -3.17
C ALA A 204 6.75 12.65 -3.69
N GLU A 205 7.41 13.42 -4.56
CA GLU A 205 8.80 13.15 -4.99
C GLU A 205 9.77 13.31 -3.83
N SER A 206 9.71 14.42 -3.08
CA SER A 206 10.54 14.63 -1.90
C SER A 206 10.34 13.50 -0.87
N LEU A 207 9.09 13.12 -0.60
CA LEU A 207 8.77 12.01 0.28
C LEU A 207 9.36 10.68 -0.21
N ARG A 208 9.26 10.38 -1.51
CA ARG A 208 9.84 9.15 -2.10
C ARG A 208 11.35 9.11 -1.90
N ASP A 209 12.03 10.21 -2.17
CA ASP A 209 13.49 10.27 -2.12
C ASP A 209 14.01 10.21 -0.67
N GLU A 210 13.45 11.01 0.23
CA GLU A 210 13.83 11.02 1.64
C GLU A 210 13.44 9.70 2.33
N GLY A 211 12.18 9.28 2.19
CA GLY A 211 11.68 8.06 2.81
C GLY A 211 12.31 6.81 2.20
N GLY A 212 12.58 6.80 0.89
CA GLY A 212 13.33 5.75 0.21
C GLY A 212 14.71 5.55 0.82
N GLY A 213 15.41 6.65 1.15
CA GLY A 213 16.66 6.63 1.89
C GLY A 213 16.53 6.07 3.30
N HIS A 214 15.51 6.50 4.06
CA HIS A 214 15.24 5.98 5.42
C HIS A 214 15.00 4.47 5.44
N PHE A 215 14.35 3.91 4.41
CA PHE A 215 14.10 2.48 4.25
C PHE A 215 15.17 1.72 3.45
N ARG A 216 16.19 2.40 2.94
CA ARG A 216 17.25 1.83 2.09
C ARG A 216 16.67 1.03 0.90
N LEU A 217 15.65 1.57 0.24
CA LEU A 217 14.92 0.86 -0.80
C LEU A 217 15.83 0.48 -1.98
N ASP A 218 16.72 1.37 -2.41
CA ASP A 218 17.65 1.10 -3.52
C ASP A 218 18.61 -0.05 -3.21
N GLU A 219 19.14 -0.13 -1.99
CA GLU A 219 19.99 -1.23 -1.55
C GLU A 219 19.23 -2.56 -1.49
N ARG A 220 17.96 -2.51 -1.13
CA ARG A 220 17.09 -3.69 -1.04
C ARG A 220 16.71 -4.22 -2.42
N LEU A 221 16.37 -3.34 -3.36
CA LEU A 221 16.03 -3.70 -4.74
C LEU A 221 17.25 -4.28 -5.48
N SER A 222 18.45 -3.74 -5.23
CA SER A 222 19.69 -4.24 -5.84
C SER A 222 20.12 -5.62 -5.33
N LYS A 223 19.66 -6.04 -4.15
CA LYS A 223 19.97 -7.35 -3.53
C LYS A 223 18.93 -8.44 -3.78
N THR A 224 17.80 -8.11 -4.45
CA THR A 224 16.82 -9.12 -4.81
C THR A 224 17.43 -10.01 -5.89
N PRO A 225 17.67 -11.33 -5.65
CA PRO A 225 18.23 -12.19 -6.68
C PRO A 225 17.25 -12.20 -7.86
N GLU A 226 17.79 -12.00 -9.05
CA GLU A 226 17.08 -12.34 -10.28
C GLU A 226 16.49 -13.72 -10.10
N SER A 227 15.18 -13.83 -10.27
CA SER A 227 14.43 -15.07 -10.12
C SER A 227 15.20 -16.21 -10.76
N SER A 228 15.77 -17.09 -9.94
CA SER A 228 16.32 -18.35 -10.42
C SER A 228 15.22 -19.12 -11.15
N PRO A 229 15.51 -19.70 -12.30
CA PRO A 229 14.55 -20.31 -13.21
C PRO A 229 13.79 -21.48 -12.59
#